data_e0544edce8dbafb65dfcd42ebb51c13e
#
_entry.id   e0544edce8dbafb65dfcd42ebb51c13e
#
_cell.length_a   1.000
_cell.length_b   1.000
_cell.length_c   1.000
_cell.angle_alpha   90.00
_cell.angle_beta   90.00
_cell.angle_gamma   90.00
#
_symmetry.space_group_name_H-M   'P 1'
#
loop_
_entity.id
_entity.type
_entity.pdbx_description
1 polymer ?
#
loop_
_entity_poly.entity_id
_entity_poly.type
_entity_poly.pdbx_seq_one_letter_code
_entity_poly.pdbx_strand_id
1 'polypeptide(L)' 'SLESIKKSLDLLTSNGIISIAIYRGHNEGKDEENCIINFAKNLPKSKYGVMIHECINRSSTSPLLMIIEKK' A
#
# COMPACT_ATOMS: atom_id res chain seq x y z
N SER A 1 4.87 -7.71 -4.78
CA SER A 1 6.18 -7.22 -4.35
C SER A 1 6.31 -5.72 -4.56
N LEU A 2 7.30 -5.12 -3.95
CA LEU A 2 7.56 -3.68 -4.06
C LEU A 2 7.86 -3.25 -5.50
N GLU A 3 8.57 -4.09 -6.23
CA GLU A 3 8.89 -3.83 -7.63
C GLU A 3 7.64 -3.67 -8.50
N SER A 4 6.67 -4.56 -8.29
CA SER A 4 5.40 -4.51 -9.03
C SER A 4 4.64 -3.23 -8.71
N ILE A 5 4.66 -2.81 -7.46
CA ILE A 5 4.01 -1.58 -7.02
C ILE A 5 4.64 -0.36 -7.69
N LYS A 6 5.96 -0.31 -7.73
CA LYS A 6 6.68 0.79 -8.39
C LYS A 6 6.34 0.90 -9.87
N LYS A 7 6.30 -0.24 -10.57
CA LYS A 7 5.91 -0.27 -11.98
C LYS A 7 4.47 0.18 -12.18
N SER A 8 3.58 -0.25 -11.30
CA SER A 8 2.17 0.14 -11.38
C SER A 8 2.00 1.64 -11.22
N LEU A 9 2.76 2.25 -10.29
CA LEU A 9 2.71 3.69 -10.09
C LEU A 9 3.20 4.46 -11.31
N ASP A 10 4.23 3.96 -11.99
CA ASP A 10 4.74 4.60 -13.21
C ASP A 10 3.71 4.57 -14.34
N LEU A 11 2.90 3.50 -14.40
CA LEU A 11 1.88 3.35 -15.43
C LEU A 11 0.58 4.05 -15.09
N LEU A 12 0.42 4.48 -13.85
CA LEU A 12 -0.83 5.09 -13.39
C LEU A 12 -0.99 6.49 -13.96
N THR A 13 -2.15 6.74 -14.54
CA THR A 13 -2.48 8.06 -15.06
C THR A 13 -2.91 9.00 -13.94
N SER A 14 -2.91 10.31 -14.21
CA SER A 14 -3.41 11.30 -13.25
C SER A 14 -4.85 10.96 -12.84
N ASN A 15 -5.15 11.09 -11.56
CA ASN A 15 -6.42 10.72 -10.96
C ASN A 15 -6.67 9.21 -10.91
N GLY A 16 -5.66 8.40 -11.24
CA GLY A 16 -5.76 6.95 -11.12
C GLY A 16 -5.59 6.50 -9.68
N ILE A 17 -6.10 5.30 -9.38
CA ILE A 17 -6.05 4.71 -8.04
C ILE A 17 -5.52 3.29 -8.12
N ILE A 18 -4.65 2.93 -7.18
CA ILE A 18 -4.18 1.55 -7.01
C ILE A 18 -4.62 1.06 -5.64
N SER A 19 -5.19 -0.14 -5.60
CA SER A 19 -5.54 -0.82 -4.35
C SER A 19 -4.60 -2.00 -4.15
N ILE A 20 -3.97 -2.07 -2.98
CA ILE A 20 -3.01 -3.12 -2.65
C ILE A 20 -3.46 -3.82 -1.38
N ALA A 21 -3.68 -5.14 -1.47
CA ALA A 21 -3.99 -5.94 -0.30
C ALA A 21 -2.69 -6.42 0.34
N ILE A 22 -2.48 -6.09 1.60
CA ILE A 22 -1.30 -6.49 2.36
C ILE A 22 -1.74 -7.55 3.36
N TYR A 23 -1.25 -8.78 3.18
CA TYR A 23 -1.58 -9.89 4.06
C TYR A 23 -0.67 -9.91 5.28
N ARG A 24 -1.27 -10.13 6.44
CA ARG A 24 -0.56 -10.22 7.72
C ARG A 24 -0.68 -11.62 8.31
N GLY A 25 0.06 -11.87 9.38
CA GLY A 25 -0.03 -13.13 10.11
C GLY A 25 1.12 -14.08 9.87
N HIS A 26 2.03 -13.76 8.98
CA HIS A 26 3.24 -14.53 8.73
C HIS A 26 4.46 -13.70 9.09
N ASN A 27 5.46 -14.33 9.71
CA ASN A 27 6.69 -13.64 10.08
C ASN A 27 7.41 -13.05 8.88
N GLU A 28 7.38 -13.75 7.75
CA GLU A 28 7.97 -13.26 6.51
C GLU A 28 7.20 -12.09 5.92
N GLY A 29 5.90 -12.07 6.11
CA GLY A 29 5.03 -11.00 5.61
C GLY A 29 5.24 -9.67 6.30
N LYS A 30 5.75 -9.66 7.53
CA LYS A 30 5.97 -8.41 8.27
C LYS A 30 7.04 -7.53 7.63
N ASP A 31 8.12 -8.13 7.15
CA ASP A 31 9.20 -7.38 6.51
C ASP A 31 8.71 -6.76 5.21
N GLU A 32 7.94 -7.50 4.42
CA GLU A 32 7.37 -7.00 3.19
C GLU A 32 6.35 -5.90 3.46
N GLU A 33 5.49 -6.08 4.47
CA GLU A 33 4.54 -5.08 4.90
C GLU A 33 5.24 -3.77 5.27
N ASN A 34 6.29 -3.86 6.10
CA ASN A 34 7.04 -2.69 6.52
C ASN A 34 7.72 -1.98 5.35
N CYS A 35 8.27 -2.73 4.41
CA CYS A 35 8.90 -2.16 3.22
C CYS A 35 7.88 -1.41 2.36
N ILE A 36 6.71 -1.98 2.15
CA ILE A 36 5.65 -1.37 1.36
C ILE A 36 5.14 -0.10 2.04
N ILE A 37 4.89 -0.17 3.34
CA ILE A 37 4.39 0.97 4.09
C ILE A 37 5.42 2.10 4.11
N ASN A 38 6.69 1.78 4.34
CA ASN A 38 7.76 2.79 4.33
C ASN A 38 7.91 3.43 2.95
N PHE A 39 7.84 2.63 1.90
CA PHE A 39 7.87 3.15 0.54
C PHE A 39 6.72 4.14 0.31
N ALA A 40 5.51 3.76 0.72
CA ALA A 40 4.33 4.60 0.53
C ALA A 40 4.40 5.90 1.34
N LYS A 41 4.91 5.84 2.57
CA LYS A 41 5.07 7.04 3.41
C LYS A 41 6.01 8.06 2.80
N ASN A 42 6.97 7.61 2.01
CA ASN A 42 7.98 8.48 1.40
C ASN A 42 7.58 9.00 0.02
N LEU A 43 6.39 8.63 -0.45
CA LEU A 43 5.89 9.18 -1.72
C LEU A 43 5.61 10.68 -1.59
N PRO A 44 5.89 11.47 -2.64
CA PRO A 44 5.65 12.91 -2.59
C PRO A 44 4.18 13.25 -2.39
N LYS A 45 3.89 14.04 -1.37
CA LYS A 45 2.52 14.47 -1.06
C LYS A 45 1.88 15.27 -2.19
N SER A 46 2.69 15.94 -2.99
CA SER A 46 2.21 16.74 -4.12
C SER A 46 1.71 15.88 -5.28
N LYS A 47 2.16 14.62 -5.35
CA LYS A 47 1.81 13.72 -6.45
C LYS A 47 0.92 12.57 -6.05
N TYR A 48 1.01 12.10 -4.81
CA TYR A 48 0.30 10.91 -4.36
C TYR A 48 -0.38 11.13 -3.03
N GLY A 49 -1.57 10.55 -2.90
CA GLY A 49 -2.24 10.39 -1.62
C GLY A 49 -2.25 8.92 -1.25
N VAL A 50 -1.90 8.58 -0.02
CA VAL A 50 -1.86 7.20 0.44
C VAL A 50 -2.79 7.05 1.63
N MET A 51 -3.66 6.04 1.56
CA MET A 51 -4.60 5.73 2.62
C MET A 51 -4.51 4.26 2.98
N ILE A 52 -4.81 3.94 4.24
CA ILE A 52 -4.91 2.56 4.68
C ILE A 52 -6.30 2.33 5.25
N HIS A 53 -6.96 1.28 4.75
CA HIS A 53 -8.23 0.83 5.28
C HIS A 53 -8.00 -0.43 6.09
N GLU A 54 -8.47 -0.43 7.33
CA GLU A 54 -8.30 -1.53 8.25
C GLU A 54 -9.61 -1.78 8.98
N CYS A 55 -9.97 -3.06 9.14
CA CYS A 55 -11.12 -3.45 9.93
C CYS A 55 -10.71 -3.53 11.40
N ILE A 56 -11.09 -2.56 12.21
CA ILE A 56 -10.67 -2.49 13.62
C ILE A 56 -11.40 -3.47 14.51
N ASN A 57 -12.51 -4.03 14.05
CA ASN A 57 -13.31 -5.00 14.82
C ASN A 57 -13.05 -6.44 14.39
N ARG A 58 -12.03 -6.69 13.59
CA ARG A 58 -11.62 -8.03 13.18
C ARG A 58 -10.27 -8.39 13.79
N SER A 59 -9.84 -9.64 13.59
CA SER A 59 -8.57 -10.10 14.14
C SER A 59 -7.39 -9.33 13.53
N SER A 60 -6.28 -9.31 14.27
CA SER A 60 -5.05 -8.65 13.80
C SER A 60 -4.44 -9.32 12.57
N THR A 61 -4.91 -10.50 12.20
CA THR A 61 -4.44 -11.21 11.00
C THR A 61 -5.20 -10.83 9.74
N SER A 62 -6.24 -9.98 9.86
CA SER A 62 -6.99 -9.50 8.71
C SER A 62 -6.09 -8.66 7.80
N PRO A 63 -6.22 -8.77 6.48
CA PRO A 63 -5.38 -7.98 5.57
C PRO A 63 -5.67 -6.50 5.67
N LEU A 64 -4.64 -5.70 5.42
CA LEU A 64 -4.77 -4.26 5.25
C LEU A 64 -5.02 -3.95 3.78
N LEU A 65 -5.83 -2.94 3.51
CA LEU A 65 -5.99 -2.44 2.15
C LEU A 65 -5.33 -1.08 2.06
N MET A 66 -4.28 -0.98 1.23
CA MET A 66 -3.61 0.29 0.97
C MET A 66 -4.12 0.84 -0.35
N ILE A 67 -4.50 2.11 -0.35
CA ILE A 67 -4.97 2.80 -1.54
C ILE A 67 -4.03 3.94 -1.85
N ILE A 68 -3.49 3.96 -3.06
CA ILE A 68 -2.61 5.03 -3.53
C ILE A 68 -3.30 5.74 -4.68
N GLU A 69 -3.48 7.03 -4.52
CA GLU A 69 -4.10 7.90 -5.51
C GLU A 69 -3.04 8.79 -6.14
N LYS A 70 -3.04 8.87 -7.47
CA LYS A 70 -2.13 9.76 -8.19
C LYS A 70 -2.89 11.04 -8.58
N LYS A 71 -2.36 12.15 -8.16
CA LYS A 71 -2.94 13.46 -8.48
C LYS A 71 -2.60 13.94 -9.89
#